data_b3c2b37d16980359ae372f55d77c62d8
#
_entry.id   b3c2b37d16980359ae372f55d77c62d8
#
_cell.length_a   1.000
_cell.length_b   1.000
_cell.length_c   1.000
_cell.angle_alpha   90.00
_cell.angle_beta   90.00
_cell.angle_gamma   90.00
#
_symmetry.space_group_name_H-M   'P 1'
#
loop_
_entity.id
_entity.type
_entity.pdbx_description
1 polymer ?
#
loop_
_entity_poly.entity_id
_entity_poly.type
_entity_poly.pdbx_seq_one_letter_code
_entity_poly.pdbx_strand_id
1 'polypeptide(L)'
;MRPPRWRASVARVAVPGTVLALLFGDAALAQETLRGNPSAGRQIFVDRGCVQCHSIWGNGGTLGPDFAVVGASRSMQQLAGLFWNHTPRMIETVRRRGIQWPTFTDAELADIISYVYYVKLFDVPGDPVLGERWFREKRCVLCHAVGGAGGRVGPPLDPYARYVAPIILAEGMWNHGPAMQAQQLARGVPIPSFVGREMADIQAYIRRTSALVGRDVVFLQPPDPGAGERLFTTKGCARCHGAAGRGTADGPDLRTATLRLRVSEIAGVLWNHSFQMSAAMRARGFGFPRFQGTEMADVIAFLYYLRFNETGGDARAGQTVFAQTGCATCHGPMGQGAIGPRLSGSQAVLTPLGLATAMWNHAPAMFDVAQNRRLDWPRFEDDEMRDLAEYLRRLAQRRP
;
A
#
# COMPACT_ATOMS: atom_id res chain seq x y z
N MET A 1 -40.05 -31.74 -73.17
CA MET A 1 -39.99 -32.69 -72.05
C MET A 1 -39.56 -31.95 -70.82
N ARG A 2 -40.44 -31.78 -69.80
CA ARG A 2 -40.12 -31.08 -68.53
C ARG A 2 -39.82 -32.16 -67.46
N PRO A 3 -38.83 -32.00 -66.61
CA PRO A 3 -38.59 -32.94 -65.51
C PRO A 3 -39.48 -32.66 -64.30
N PRO A 4 -39.76 -33.68 -63.45
CA PRO A 4 -40.74 -33.58 -62.38
C PRO A 4 -40.22 -32.86 -61.16
N ARG A 5 -41.13 -32.08 -60.55
CA ARG A 5 -40.89 -31.39 -59.26
C ARG A 5 -41.12 -32.36 -58.10
N TRP A 6 -40.09 -32.61 -57.33
CA TRP A 6 -40.20 -33.24 -56.02
C TRP A 6 -40.48 -32.18 -54.96
N ARG A 7 -41.65 -32.29 -54.30
CA ARG A 7 -41.97 -31.50 -53.10
C ARG A 7 -41.39 -32.27 -51.88
N ALA A 8 -40.38 -31.71 -51.18
CA ALA A 8 -39.94 -32.20 -49.89
C ALA A 8 -40.73 -31.51 -48.77
N SER A 9 -41.60 -32.31 -48.11
CA SER A 9 -42.26 -31.84 -46.87
C SER A 9 -41.28 -31.87 -45.72
N VAL A 10 -40.93 -30.68 -45.17
CA VAL A 10 -40.13 -30.56 -43.96
C VAL A 10 -41.10 -30.51 -42.78
N ALA A 11 -41.13 -31.59 -42.01
CA ALA A 11 -41.82 -31.63 -40.74
C ALA A 11 -40.99 -30.82 -39.72
N ARG A 12 -41.58 -29.72 -39.23
CA ARG A 12 -40.99 -28.96 -38.11
C ARG A 12 -41.29 -29.67 -36.79
N VAL A 13 -40.28 -30.30 -36.20
CA VAL A 13 -40.32 -30.72 -34.81
C VAL A 13 -39.95 -29.53 -33.94
N ALA A 14 -40.92 -28.99 -33.20
CA ALA A 14 -40.70 -27.99 -32.18
C ALA A 14 -40.22 -28.69 -30.92
N VAL A 15 -38.97 -28.48 -30.55
CA VAL A 15 -38.42 -28.85 -29.24
C VAL A 15 -38.55 -27.61 -28.34
N PRO A 16 -39.27 -27.66 -27.21
CA PRO A 16 -39.25 -26.58 -26.23
C PRO A 16 -37.98 -26.70 -25.40
N GLY A 17 -36.93 -26.03 -25.83
CA GLY A 17 -35.72 -25.87 -25.05
C GLY A 17 -35.90 -24.74 -24.04
N THR A 18 -36.35 -25.09 -22.83
CA THR A 18 -36.24 -24.17 -21.69
C THR A 18 -34.76 -24.09 -21.30
N VAL A 19 -34.06 -23.13 -21.87
CA VAL A 19 -32.71 -22.75 -21.39
C VAL A 19 -32.88 -21.99 -20.09
N LEU A 20 -32.77 -22.71 -18.97
CA LEU A 20 -32.63 -22.12 -17.65
C LEU A 20 -31.22 -21.51 -17.58
N ALA A 21 -31.12 -20.25 -17.98
CA ALA A 21 -29.91 -19.45 -17.74
C ALA A 21 -29.80 -19.25 -16.23
N LEU A 22 -29.05 -20.13 -15.58
CA LEU A 22 -28.51 -19.88 -14.24
C LEU A 22 -27.54 -18.69 -14.37
N LEU A 23 -28.07 -17.50 -14.18
CA LEU A 23 -27.32 -16.32 -13.89
C LEU A 23 -26.69 -16.55 -12.48
N PHE A 24 -25.57 -17.25 -12.46
CA PHE A 24 -24.61 -17.04 -11.37
C PHE A 24 -24.11 -15.62 -11.52
N GLY A 25 -24.88 -14.70 -10.95
CA GLY A 25 -24.36 -13.41 -10.62
C GLY A 25 -23.23 -13.63 -9.62
N ASP A 26 -22.00 -13.78 -10.12
CA ASP A 26 -20.83 -13.42 -9.38
C ASP A 26 -21.03 -11.94 -9.01
N ALA A 27 -21.68 -11.71 -7.87
CA ALA A 27 -21.47 -10.51 -7.11
C ALA A 27 -19.97 -10.52 -6.76
N ALA A 28 -19.14 -10.12 -7.71
CA ALA A 28 -17.83 -9.62 -7.43
C ALA A 28 -18.08 -8.52 -6.39
N LEU A 29 -17.95 -8.90 -5.11
CA LEU A 29 -17.82 -7.93 -4.03
C LEU A 29 -16.72 -7.01 -4.55
N ALA A 30 -17.13 -5.83 -5.01
CA ALA A 30 -16.21 -4.81 -5.45
C ALA A 30 -15.23 -4.69 -4.30
N GLN A 31 -14.01 -5.12 -4.54
CA GLN A 31 -12.93 -5.06 -3.57
C GLN A 31 -12.80 -3.56 -3.31
N GLU A 32 -13.34 -3.13 -2.18
CA GLU A 32 -13.35 -1.73 -1.79
C GLU A 32 -11.89 -1.35 -1.59
N THR A 33 -11.28 -0.88 -2.68
CA THR A 33 -9.93 -0.36 -2.64
C THR A 33 -9.98 0.83 -1.67
N LEU A 34 -9.20 0.78 -0.64
CA LEU A 34 -9.08 1.85 0.34
C LEU A 34 -8.59 3.13 -0.38
N ARG A 35 -9.53 3.91 -0.89
CA ARG A 35 -9.27 5.15 -1.63
C ARG A 35 -9.35 6.32 -0.67
N GLY A 36 -8.44 6.38 0.30
CA GLY A 36 -8.35 7.57 1.14
C GLY A 36 -7.59 8.70 0.45
N ASN A 37 -7.92 9.93 0.84
CA ASN A 37 -7.23 11.13 0.40
C ASN A 37 -6.18 11.55 1.45
N PRO A 38 -4.87 11.47 1.15
CA PRO A 38 -3.82 11.83 2.10
C PRO A 38 -3.88 13.30 2.57
N SER A 39 -4.34 14.22 1.73
CA SER A 39 -4.47 15.63 2.11
C SER A 39 -5.61 15.84 3.11
N ALA A 40 -6.76 15.17 2.91
CA ALA A 40 -7.85 15.15 3.87
C ALA A 40 -7.40 14.46 5.17
N GLY A 41 -6.66 13.35 5.07
CA GLY A 41 -6.11 12.64 6.23
C GLY A 41 -5.15 13.50 7.06
N ARG A 42 -4.32 14.33 6.41
CA ARG A 42 -3.48 15.32 7.10
C ARG A 42 -4.33 16.32 7.89
N GLN A 43 -5.40 16.84 7.27
CA GLN A 43 -6.28 17.79 7.93
C GLN A 43 -6.95 17.14 9.14
N ILE A 44 -7.50 15.94 8.99
CA ILE A 44 -8.11 15.17 10.08
C ILE A 44 -7.10 14.90 11.21
N PHE A 45 -5.85 14.55 10.89
CA PHE A 45 -4.78 14.32 11.86
C PHE A 45 -4.53 15.54 12.75
N VAL A 46 -4.61 16.74 12.18
CA VAL A 46 -4.49 18.01 12.91
C VAL A 46 -5.76 18.32 13.68
N ASP A 47 -6.92 18.33 13.01
CA ASP A 47 -8.20 18.79 13.56
C ASP A 47 -8.72 17.89 14.68
N ARG A 48 -8.50 16.57 14.58
CA ARG A 48 -8.85 15.59 15.62
C ARG A 48 -7.80 15.48 16.73
N GLY A 49 -6.76 16.32 16.70
CA GLY A 49 -5.79 16.46 17.78
C GLY A 49 -4.73 15.36 17.86
N CYS A 50 -4.59 14.48 16.85
CA CYS A 50 -3.54 13.43 16.84
C CYS A 50 -2.14 14.05 16.95
N VAL A 51 -1.94 15.22 16.33
CA VAL A 51 -0.67 15.99 16.34
C VAL A 51 -0.25 16.45 17.73
N GLN A 52 -1.17 16.52 18.71
CA GLN A 52 -0.83 16.93 20.08
C GLN A 52 0.01 15.86 20.81
N CYS A 53 -0.08 14.61 20.38
CA CYS A 53 0.62 13.49 20.98
C CYS A 53 1.63 12.85 20.03
N HIS A 54 1.32 12.80 18.73
CA HIS A 54 2.14 12.17 17.70
C HIS A 54 2.81 13.20 16.81
N SER A 55 4.04 12.90 16.38
CA SER A 55 4.76 13.71 15.39
C SER A 55 4.77 13.04 14.02
N ILE A 56 5.04 13.86 13.01
CA ILE A 56 5.41 13.47 11.66
C ILE A 56 6.74 14.18 11.35
N TRP A 57 7.81 13.44 11.14
CA TRP A 57 9.16 13.98 10.94
C TRP A 57 9.60 14.96 12.04
N GLY A 58 9.29 14.63 13.29
CA GLY A 58 9.60 15.46 14.45
C GLY A 58 8.68 16.67 14.66
N ASN A 59 7.73 16.92 13.74
CA ASN A 59 6.75 18.00 13.89
C ASN A 59 5.47 17.47 14.56
N GLY A 60 5.21 17.90 15.78
CA GLY A 60 4.08 17.47 16.60
C GLY A 60 4.49 17.09 18.01
N GLY A 61 3.60 16.36 18.69
CA GLY A 61 3.82 15.90 20.05
C GLY A 61 4.79 14.73 20.14
N THR A 62 5.38 14.55 21.33
CA THR A 62 6.38 13.51 21.61
C THR A 62 5.89 12.43 22.59
N LEU A 63 4.61 12.44 22.94
CA LEU A 63 4.00 11.45 23.85
C LEU A 63 3.77 10.11 23.18
N GLY A 64 3.44 10.15 21.91
CA GLY A 64 3.29 8.99 21.04
C GLY A 64 4.43 8.88 20.05
N PRO A 65 4.55 7.74 19.35
CA PRO A 65 5.57 7.57 18.35
C PRO A 65 5.39 8.52 17.15
N ASP A 66 6.50 8.83 16.49
CA ASP A 66 6.49 9.53 15.20
C ASP A 66 6.00 8.59 14.09
N PHE A 67 4.91 8.94 13.44
CA PHE A 67 4.32 8.11 12.40
C PHE A 67 5.13 8.04 11.11
N ALA A 68 6.07 8.95 10.89
CA ALA A 68 7.01 8.83 9.78
C ALA A 68 8.00 7.68 9.97
N VAL A 69 8.25 7.26 11.21
CA VAL A 69 9.23 6.21 11.55
C VAL A 69 8.56 4.86 11.79
N VAL A 70 7.36 4.84 12.39
CA VAL A 70 6.68 3.61 12.82
C VAL A 70 5.85 2.97 11.71
N GLY A 71 5.89 1.65 11.60
CA GLY A 71 4.84 0.85 10.94
C GLY A 71 4.88 0.76 9.42
N ALA A 72 6.02 1.02 8.75
CA ALA A 72 6.10 0.99 7.28
C ALA A 72 5.84 -0.39 6.63
N SER A 73 5.85 -1.46 7.39
CA SER A 73 5.85 -2.84 6.87
C SER A 73 4.64 -3.68 7.31
N ARG A 74 3.51 -3.07 7.64
CA ARG A 74 2.35 -3.78 8.19
C ARG A 74 1.14 -3.70 7.30
N SER A 75 0.35 -4.78 7.23
CA SER A 75 -0.97 -4.77 6.60
C SER A 75 -1.93 -3.88 7.38
N MET A 76 -3.10 -3.55 6.80
CA MET A 76 -4.14 -2.80 7.51
C MET A 76 -4.55 -3.49 8.81
N GLN A 77 -4.74 -4.80 8.75
CA GLN A 77 -5.17 -5.60 9.91
C GLN A 77 -4.09 -5.60 10.98
N GLN A 78 -2.82 -5.74 10.61
CA GLN A 78 -1.70 -5.62 11.56
C GLN A 78 -1.61 -4.22 12.18
N LEU A 79 -1.89 -3.16 11.39
CA LEU A 79 -2.00 -1.80 11.94
C LEU A 79 -3.18 -1.65 12.87
N ALA A 80 -4.36 -2.18 12.50
CA ALA A 80 -5.53 -2.17 13.36
C ALA A 80 -5.26 -2.89 14.70
N GLY A 81 -4.59 -4.06 14.66
CA GLY A 81 -4.14 -4.76 15.86
C GLY A 81 -3.16 -3.95 16.70
N LEU A 82 -2.20 -3.28 16.07
CA LEU A 82 -1.27 -2.39 16.77
C LEU A 82 -1.98 -1.20 17.43
N PHE A 83 -2.88 -0.53 16.70
CA PHE A 83 -3.69 0.56 17.27
C PHE A 83 -4.52 0.07 18.44
N TRP A 84 -5.18 -1.06 18.28
CA TRP A 84 -5.96 -1.68 19.34
C TRP A 84 -5.12 -1.97 20.59
N ASN A 85 -3.95 -2.55 20.44
CA ASN A 85 -3.05 -2.86 21.56
C ASN A 85 -2.60 -1.61 22.35
N HIS A 86 -2.54 -0.45 21.68
CA HIS A 86 -2.16 0.83 22.30
C HIS A 86 -3.35 1.66 22.79
N THR A 87 -4.57 1.28 22.43
CA THR A 87 -5.78 2.02 22.74
C THR A 87 -5.98 2.32 24.24
N PRO A 88 -5.75 1.39 25.19
CA PRO A 88 -5.88 1.69 26.62
C PRO A 88 -5.03 2.88 27.05
N ARG A 89 -3.76 2.88 26.66
CA ARG A 89 -2.83 3.97 26.99
C ARG A 89 -3.25 5.29 26.36
N MET A 90 -3.78 5.25 25.15
CA MET A 90 -4.31 6.45 24.48
C MET A 90 -5.55 6.97 25.20
N ILE A 91 -6.51 6.11 25.54
CA ILE A 91 -7.75 6.49 26.27
C ILE A 91 -7.39 7.17 27.60
N GLU A 92 -6.54 6.56 28.40
CA GLU A 92 -6.11 7.13 29.68
C GLU A 92 -5.42 8.49 29.51
N THR A 93 -4.56 8.62 28.48
CA THR A 93 -3.83 9.87 28.23
C THR A 93 -4.76 10.98 27.76
N VAL A 94 -5.67 10.67 26.84
CA VAL A 94 -6.69 11.60 26.32
C VAL A 94 -7.60 12.08 27.46
N ARG A 95 -8.08 11.18 28.32
CA ARG A 95 -8.91 11.50 29.48
C ARG A 95 -8.20 12.40 30.49
N ARG A 96 -6.93 12.06 30.86
CA ARG A 96 -6.14 12.90 31.78
C ARG A 96 -5.93 14.33 31.27
N ARG A 97 -5.98 14.52 29.95
CA ARG A 97 -5.81 15.82 29.30
C ARG A 97 -7.13 16.54 29.02
N GLY A 98 -8.27 15.95 29.35
CA GLY A 98 -9.57 16.51 29.06
C GLY A 98 -9.88 16.58 27.55
N ILE A 99 -9.22 15.77 26.74
CA ILE A 99 -9.44 15.70 25.28
C ILE A 99 -10.57 14.71 25.02
N GLN A 100 -11.48 15.07 24.13
CA GLN A 100 -12.54 14.15 23.69
C GLN A 100 -11.93 13.07 22.76
N TRP A 101 -12.36 11.82 22.96
CA TRP A 101 -11.94 10.72 22.06
C TRP A 101 -12.43 10.98 20.64
N PRO A 102 -11.53 11.00 19.64
CA PRO A 102 -11.92 11.25 18.26
C PRO A 102 -12.62 10.02 17.67
N THR A 103 -13.76 10.24 17.04
CA THR A 103 -14.47 9.22 16.26
C THR A 103 -14.34 9.50 14.78
N PHE A 104 -14.43 8.45 13.96
CA PHE A 104 -14.24 8.52 12.51
C PHE A 104 -15.37 7.81 11.78
N THR A 105 -15.69 8.29 10.58
CA THR A 105 -16.33 7.51 9.54
C THR A 105 -15.31 6.61 8.86
N ASP A 106 -15.75 5.61 8.08
CA ASP A 106 -14.86 4.74 7.33
C ASP A 106 -13.99 5.57 6.35
N ALA A 107 -14.59 6.58 5.70
CA ALA A 107 -13.88 7.47 4.79
C ALA A 107 -12.78 8.29 5.51
N GLU A 108 -13.08 8.87 6.67
CA GLU A 108 -12.10 9.63 7.46
C GLU A 108 -10.94 8.73 7.94
N LEU A 109 -11.24 7.50 8.36
CA LEU A 109 -10.19 6.55 8.76
C LEU A 109 -9.33 6.14 7.55
N ALA A 110 -9.95 5.93 6.39
CA ALA A 110 -9.24 5.68 5.14
C ALA A 110 -8.30 6.84 4.79
N ASP A 111 -8.76 8.08 4.94
CA ASP A 111 -7.96 9.28 4.67
C ASP A 111 -6.76 9.38 5.61
N ILE A 112 -6.93 9.14 6.92
CA ILE A 112 -5.85 9.12 7.90
C ILE A 112 -4.81 8.04 7.55
N ILE A 113 -5.27 6.84 7.26
CA ILE A 113 -4.40 5.74 6.88
C ILE A 113 -3.61 6.13 5.62
N SER A 114 -4.28 6.68 4.61
CA SER A 114 -3.64 7.16 3.39
C SER A 114 -2.59 8.24 3.67
N TYR A 115 -2.85 9.15 4.60
CA TYR A 115 -1.87 10.15 5.03
C TYR A 115 -0.65 9.52 5.70
N VAL A 116 -0.85 8.60 6.64
CA VAL A 116 0.25 7.88 7.31
C VAL A 116 1.11 7.12 6.30
N TYR A 117 0.51 6.59 5.23
CA TYR A 117 1.26 5.96 4.15
C TYR A 117 1.94 6.97 3.23
N TYR A 118 1.29 8.07 2.93
CA TYR A 118 1.88 9.15 2.14
C TYR A 118 3.18 9.66 2.76
N VAL A 119 3.22 9.88 4.08
CA VAL A 119 4.45 10.32 4.74
C VAL A 119 5.59 9.29 4.65
N LYS A 120 5.29 8.02 4.40
CA LYS A 120 6.31 6.98 4.17
C LYS A 120 6.97 7.07 2.79
N LEU A 121 6.35 7.75 1.83
CA LEU A 121 6.96 8.04 0.53
C LEU A 121 8.13 9.02 0.65
N PHE A 122 8.17 9.79 1.73
CA PHE A 122 9.33 10.58 2.10
C PHE A 122 10.22 9.70 2.98
N ASP A 123 11.25 9.14 2.40
CA ASP A 123 12.19 8.30 3.14
C ASP A 123 12.93 9.11 4.23
N VAL A 124 13.43 8.43 5.24
CA VAL A 124 14.38 9.05 6.18
C VAL A 124 15.56 9.58 5.37
N PRO A 125 15.98 10.83 5.55
CA PRO A 125 17.12 11.38 4.82
C PRO A 125 18.32 10.44 4.84
N GLY A 126 18.91 10.22 3.67
CA GLY A 126 20.12 9.41 3.53
C GLY A 126 21.33 10.09 4.13
N ASP A 127 22.41 9.35 4.27
CA ASP A 127 23.72 9.88 4.67
C ASP A 127 24.48 10.39 3.43
N PRO A 128 24.71 11.71 3.32
CA PRO A 128 25.37 12.27 2.15
C PRO A 128 26.87 11.88 2.05
N VAL A 129 27.52 11.45 3.12
CA VAL A 129 28.90 10.95 3.08
C VAL A 129 28.94 9.55 2.48
N LEU A 130 28.06 8.68 2.95
CA LEU A 130 27.88 7.37 2.33
C LEU A 130 27.41 7.51 0.88
N GLY A 131 26.54 8.48 0.59
CA GLY A 131 26.05 8.76 -0.77
C GLY A 131 27.18 9.14 -1.74
N GLU A 132 28.14 9.96 -1.33
CA GLU A 132 29.32 10.26 -2.13
C GLU A 132 30.16 9.00 -2.40
N ARG A 133 30.35 8.19 -1.37
CA ARG A 133 31.04 6.91 -1.49
C ARG A 133 30.36 6.00 -2.51
N TRP A 134 29.06 5.79 -2.38
CA TRP A 134 28.26 4.96 -3.33
C TRP A 134 28.30 5.52 -4.75
N PHE A 135 28.22 6.84 -4.90
CA PHE A 135 28.28 7.50 -6.21
C PHE A 135 29.59 7.20 -6.94
N ARG A 136 30.72 7.11 -6.21
CA ARG A 136 32.03 6.76 -6.72
C ARG A 136 32.18 5.24 -6.93
N GLU A 137 31.88 4.43 -5.93
CA GLU A 137 32.05 2.97 -5.98
C GLU A 137 31.17 2.32 -7.04
N LYS A 138 29.94 2.80 -7.20
CA LYS A 138 29.01 2.36 -8.25
C LYS A 138 29.29 3.03 -9.60
N ARG A 139 30.38 3.79 -9.68
CA ARG A 139 30.90 4.40 -10.92
C ARG A 139 29.98 5.40 -11.61
N CYS A 140 28.98 5.94 -10.91
CA CYS A 140 28.11 6.99 -11.43
C CYS A 140 28.90 8.20 -11.89
N VAL A 141 29.96 8.55 -11.15
CA VAL A 141 30.88 9.68 -11.39
C VAL A 141 31.58 9.61 -12.75
N LEU A 142 31.70 8.43 -13.35
CA LEU A 142 32.34 8.29 -14.68
C LEU A 142 31.48 8.93 -15.80
N CYS A 143 30.17 8.96 -15.62
CA CYS A 143 29.23 9.45 -16.61
C CYS A 143 28.52 10.73 -16.18
N HIS A 144 28.22 10.89 -14.89
CA HIS A 144 27.40 11.98 -14.35
C HIS A 144 28.22 12.92 -13.46
N ALA A 145 27.89 14.21 -13.53
CA ALA A 145 28.43 15.23 -12.65
C ALA A 145 27.40 15.63 -11.58
N VAL A 146 27.90 16.01 -10.39
CA VAL A 146 27.17 16.65 -9.29
C VAL A 146 28.01 17.82 -8.79
N GLY A 147 27.42 19.01 -8.66
CA GLY A 147 28.15 20.22 -8.26
C GLY A 147 29.29 20.58 -9.23
N GLY A 148 29.14 20.23 -10.49
CA GLY A 148 30.15 20.46 -11.52
C GLY A 148 31.30 19.45 -11.56
N ALA A 149 31.39 18.51 -10.60
CA ALA A 149 32.42 17.47 -10.54
C ALA A 149 31.88 16.13 -11.05
N GLY A 150 32.61 15.50 -11.99
CA GLY A 150 32.26 14.20 -12.56
C GLY A 150 32.28 14.17 -14.09
N GLY A 151 31.76 13.08 -14.65
CA GLY A 151 31.70 12.82 -16.09
C GLY A 151 30.66 13.70 -16.81
N ARG A 152 30.78 13.73 -18.14
CA ARG A 152 29.90 14.49 -19.04
C ARG A 152 29.23 13.60 -20.09
N VAL A 153 29.26 12.30 -19.90
CA VAL A 153 28.61 11.33 -20.80
C VAL A 153 27.12 11.32 -20.60
N GLY A 154 26.69 11.40 -19.34
CA GLY A 154 25.31 11.55 -18.95
C GLY A 154 25.00 12.99 -18.51
N PRO A 155 23.71 13.32 -18.32
CA PRO A 155 23.32 14.64 -17.82
C PRO A 155 23.82 14.87 -16.39
N PRO A 156 24.05 16.14 -15.99
CA PRO A 156 24.32 16.46 -14.59
C PRO A 156 23.12 16.09 -13.71
N LEU A 157 23.38 15.63 -12.49
CA LEU A 157 22.32 15.20 -11.56
C LEU A 157 21.85 16.30 -10.62
N ASP A 158 22.43 17.52 -10.73
CA ASP A 158 22.05 18.67 -9.94
C ASP A 158 20.54 18.98 -9.93
N PRO A 159 19.79 18.85 -11.03
CA PRO A 159 18.35 19.08 -11.04
C PRO A 159 17.57 18.23 -10.02
N TYR A 160 18.09 17.04 -9.67
CA TYR A 160 17.45 16.18 -8.66
C TYR A 160 17.58 16.70 -7.23
N ALA A 161 18.46 17.66 -6.97
CA ALA A 161 18.58 18.31 -5.65
C ALA A 161 17.32 19.11 -5.24
N ARG A 162 16.49 19.49 -6.20
CA ARG A 162 15.21 20.20 -5.94
C ARG A 162 14.15 19.29 -5.33
N TYR A 163 14.25 17.98 -5.51
CA TYR A 163 13.26 17.03 -5.05
C TYR A 163 13.64 16.46 -3.69
N VAL A 164 12.68 16.46 -2.78
CA VAL A 164 12.88 15.89 -1.44
C VAL A 164 12.74 14.36 -1.48
N ALA A 165 11.84 13.87 -2.32
CA ALA A 165 11.53 12.45 -2.39
C ALA A 165 12.46 11.70 -3.37
N PRO A 166 13.04 10.55 -2.96
CA PRO A 166 13.93 9.75 -3.81
C PRO A 166 13.24 9.12 -5.02
N ILE A 167 11.91 9.09 -5.04
CA ILE A 167 11.12 8.50 -6.12
C ILE A 167 11.36 9.17 -7.47
N ILE A 168 11.63 10.48 -7.48
CA ILE A 168 11.90 11.20 -8.73
C ILE A 168 13.26 10.81 -9.32
N LEU A 169 14.26 10.57 -8.47
CA LEU A 169 15.53 10.00 -8.93
C LEU A 169 15.30 8.60 -9.51
N ALA A 170 14.48 7.78 -8.83
CA ALA A 170 14.15 6.45 -9.30
C ALA A 170 13.42 6.46 -10.65
N GLU A 171 12.49 7.39 -10.84
CA GLU A 171 11.81 7.59 -12.13
C GLU A 171 12.80 7.99 -13.23
N GLY A 172 13.69 8.93 -12.93
CA GLY A 172 14.75 9.33 -13.85
C GLY A 172 15.63 8.14 -14.23
N MET A 173 16.06 7.35 -13.26
CA MET A 173 16.87 6.15 -13.51
C MET A 173 16.10 5.10 -14.34
N TRP A 174 14.84 4.85 -14.03
CA TRP A 174 13.99 3.96 -14.82
C TRP A 174 13.89 4.41 -16.27
N ASN A 175 13.53 5.66 -16.50
CA ASN A 175 13.30 6.22 -17.83
C ASN A 175 14.58 6.24 -18.69
N HIS A 176 15.76 6.37 -18.07
CA HIS A 176 17.06 6.40 -18.74
C HIS A 176 17.79 5.05 -18.70
N GLY A 177 17.27 4.07 -17.96
CA GLY A 177 17.89 2.78 -17.74
C GLY A 177 18.42 2.09 -18.99
N PRO A 178 17.61 1.92 -20.05
CA PRO A 178 18.08 1.32 -21.30
C PRO A 178 19.26 2.05 -21.97
N ALA A 179 19.26 3.38 -21.94
CA ALA A 179 20.35 4.19 -22.49
C ALA A 179 21.60 4.11 -21.61
N MET A 180 21.45 4.14 -20.29
CA MET A 180 22.58 3.94 -19.35
C MET A 180 23.20 2.56 -19.54
N GLN A 181 22.40 1.50 -19.65
CA GLN A 181 22.87 0.14 -19.90
C GLN A 181 23.71 0.05 -21.19
N ALA A 182 23.20 0.63 -22.28
CA ALA A 182 23.92 0.63 -23.55
C ALA A 182 25.30 1.32 -23.45
N GLN A 183 25.37 2.46 -22.75
CA GLN A 183 26.61 3.18 -22.52
C GLN A 183 27.58 2.43 -21.59
N GLN A 184 27.06 1.76 -20.56
CA GLN A 184 27.89 0.95 -19.66
C GLN A 184 28.51 -0.25 -20.40
N LEU A 185 27.69 -0.98 -21.15
CA LEU A 185 28.17 -2.12 -21.97
C LEU A 185 29.24 -1.67 -22.98
N ALA A 186 29.00 -0.57 -23.70
CA ALA A 186 29.96 -0.05 -24.68
C ALA A 186 31.31 0.36 -24.06
N ARG A 187 31.33 0.66 -22.76
CA ARG A 187 32.54 1.11 -22.03
C ARG A 187 33.13 0.07 -21.09
N GLY A 188 32.56 -1.13 -21.04
CA GLY A 188 32.96 -2.15 -20.06
C GLY A 188 32.74 -1.75 -18.60
N VAL A 189 31.78 -0.87 -18.33
CA VAL A 189 31.46 -0.44 -17.00
C VAL A 189 30.33 -1.35 -16.43
N PRO A 190 30.52 -1.99 -15.27
CA PRO A 190 29.50 -2.83 -14.67
C PRO A 190 28.21 -2.06 -14.38
N ILE A 191 27.08 -2.70 -14.58
CA ILE A 191 25.77 -2.15 -14.17
C ILE A 191 25.69 -2.21 -12.64
N PRO A 192 25.51 -1.08 -11.94
CA PRO A 192 25.42 -1.08 -10.50
C PRO A 192 24.11 -1.72 -10.01
N SER A 193 24.19 -2.47 -8.92
CA SER A 193 23.04 -2.88 -8.14
C SER A 193 22.89 -1.99 -6.90
N PHE A 194 21.67 -1.86 -6.39
CA PHE A 194 21.40 -1.12 -5.17
C PHE A 194 20.78 -2.02 -4.10
N VAL A 195 21.23 -1.86 -2.87
CA VAL A 195 20.71 -2.57 -1.70
C VAL A 195 20.43 -1.59 -0.56
N GLY A 196 19.43 -1.89 0.26
CA GLY A 196 19.07 -1.06 1.40
C GLY A 196 18.86 0.41 1.01
N ARG A 197 19.53 1.31 1.71
CA ARG A 197 19.34 2.76 1.60
C ARG A 197 20.27 3.49 0.63
N GLU A 198 21.07 2.79 -0.13
CA GLU A 198 22.09 3.39 -1.02
C GLU A 198 21.52 4.46 -1.97
N MET A 199 20.29 4.28 -2.46
CA MET A 199 19.59 5.28 -3.27
C MET A 199 19.27 6.55 -2.47
N ALA A 200 18.80 6.42 -1.23
CA ALA A 200 18.53 7.57 -0.36
C ALA A 200 19.83 8.32 -0.02
N ASP A 201 20.91 7.59 0.22
CA ASP A 201 22.22 8.18 0.51
C ASP A 201 22.76 8.97 -0.70
N ILE A 202 22.66 8.41 -1.91
CA ILE A 202 23.04 9.10 -3.15
C ILE A 202 22.18 10.35 -3.36
N GLN A 203 20.88 10.28 -3.12
CA GLN A 203 20.00 11.45 -3.18
C GLN A 203 20.44 12.53 -2.18
N ALA A 204 20.81 12.15 -0.95
CA ALA A 204 21.31 13.07 0.05
C ALA A 204 22.64 13.72 -0.37
N TYR A 205 23.54 12.97 -1.00
CA TYR A 205 24.79 13.49 -1.56
C TYR A 205 24.52 14.51 -2.67
N ILE A 206 23.65 14.19 -3.62
CA ILE A 206 23.26 15.11 -4.70
C ILE A 206 22.71 16.41 -4.12
N ARG A 207 21.82 16.32 -3.12
CA ARG A 207 21.23 17.49 -2.46
C ARG A 207 22.26 18.32 -1.70
N ARG A 208 23.19 17.69 -1.00
CA ARG A 208 24.24 18.42 -0.25
C ARG A 208 25.21 19.14 -1.17
N THR A 209 25.54 18.53 -2.31
CA THR A 209 26.63 19.00 -3.17
C THR A 209 26.16 19.98 -4.24
N SER A 210 24.91 19.91 -4.66
CA SER A 210 24.37 20.77 -5.69
C SER A 210 24.10 22.18 -5.19
N ALA A 211 24.45 23.19 -6.01
CA ALA A 211 24.09 24.58 -5.79
C ALA A 211 22.60 24.87 -5.97
N LEU A 212 21.82 23.90 -6.45
CA LEU A 212 20.36 24.04 -6.66
C LEU A 212 19.54 23.64 -5.42
N VAL A 213 20.18 23.16 -4.35
CA VAL A 213 19.47 22.81 -3.10
C VAL A 213 18.75 24.05 -2.53
N GLY A 214 17.49 23.84 -2.12
CA GLY A 214 16.66 24.91 -1.57
C GLY A 214 16.13 25.91 -2.61
N ARG A 215 16.54 25.83 -3.87
CA ARG A 215 15.96 26.63 -4.96
C ARG A 215 14.82 25.87 -5.59
N ASP A 216 13.65 26.51 -5.69
CA ASP A 216 12.46 25.93 -6.33
C ASP A 216 12.18 24.49 -5.84
N VAL A 217 12.12 24.30 -4.52
CA VAL A 217 11.86 22.97 -3.93
C VAL A 217 10.53 22.45 -4.45
N VAL A 218 10.58 21.28 -5.07
CA VAL A 218 9.41 20.61 -5.62
C VAL A 218 8.91 19.59 -4.61
N PHE A 219 7.74 19.81 -4.06
CA PHE A 219 7.02 18.82 -3.27
C PHE A 219 6.18 17.96 -4.20
N LEU A 220 6.26 16.66 -4.01
CA LEU A 220 5.35 15.76 -4.71
C LEU A 220 3.92 16.02 -4.25
N GLN A 221 3.01 16.08 -5.21
CA GLN A 221 1.60 15.95 -4.90
C GLN A 221 1.37 14.57 -4.25
N PRO A 222 0.39 14.44 -3.34
CA PRO A 222 0.02 13.15 -2.81
C PRO A 222 -0.30 12.19 -3.96
N PRO A 223 0.34 11.01 -4.02
CA PRO A 223 0.11 10.06 -5.10
C PRO A 223 -1.30 9.46 -4.99
N ASP A 224 -1.89 9.19 -6.13
CA ASP A 224 -3.20 8.55 -6.28
C ASP A 224 -3.05 7.04 -6.56
N PRO A 225 -3.33 6.16 -5.57
CA PRO A 225 -3.27 4.72 -5.79
C PRO A 225 -4.24 4.21 -6.87
N GLY A 226 -5.38 4.89 -7.07
CA GLY A 226 -6.31 4.56 -8.15
C GLY A 226 -5.76 4.90 -9.53
N ALA A 227 -5.04 6.03 -9.66
CA ALA A 227 -4.26 6.32 -10.86
C ALA A 227 -3.15 5.28 -11.04
N GLY A 228 -2.48 4.90 -9.97
CA GLY A 228 -1.45 3.86 -9.97
C GLY A 228 -1.95 2.52 -10.48
N GLU A 229 -3.14 2.08 -10.07
CA GLU A 229 -3.80 0.85 -10.58
C GLU A 229 -4.05 0.91 -12.09
N ARG A 230 -4.58 2.05 -12.56
CA ARG A 230 -4.78 2.26 -14.00
C ARG A 230 -3.45 2.24 -14.76
N LEU A 231 -2.42 2.91 -14.24
CA LEU A 231 -1.08 2.94 -14.81
C LEU A 231 -0.43 1.55 -14.81
N PHE A 232 -0.56 0.79 -13.74
CA PHE A 232 -0.06 -0.57 -13.63
C PHE A 232 -0.61 -1.47 -14.74
N THR A 233 -1.89 -1.27 -15.09
CA THR A 233 -2.53 -1.97 -16.18
C THR A 233 -2.12 -1.41 -17.55
N THR A 234 -2.23 -0.11 -17.76
CA THR A 234 -2.02 0.54 -19.06
C THR A 234 -0.56 0.56 -19.50
N LYS A 235 0.37 0.65 -18.56
CA LYS A 235 1.81 0.54 -18.83
C LYS A 235 2.30 -0.92 -18.96
N GLY A 236 1.40 -1.89 -18.83
CA GLY A 236 1.65 -3.30 -19.13
C GLY A 236 2.24 -4.12 -17.97
N CYS A 237 2.41 -3.57 -16.77
CA CYS A 237 2.93 -4.30 -15.60
C CYS A 237 2.06 -5.53 -15.27
N ALA A 238 0.73 -5.36 -15.35
CA ALA A 238 -0.25 -6.42 -15.07
C ALA A 238 -0.13 -7.65 -15.99
N ARG A 239 0.50 -7.52 -17.17
CA ARG A 239 0.68 -8.63 -18.11
C ARG A 239 1.59 -9.73 -17.55
N CYS A 240 2.60 -9.34 -16.79
CA CYS A 240 3.53 -10.26 -16.16
C CYS A 240 3.26 -10.43 -14.65
N HIS A 241 2.93 -9.34 -13.95
CA HIS A 241 2.71 -9.36 -12.52
C HIS A 241 1.25 -9.65 -12.11
N GLY A 242 0.37 -9.90 -13.09
CA GLY A 242 -1.05 -10.23 -12.85
C GLY A 242 -1.87 -9.00 -12.44
N ALA A 243 -3.19 -9.13 -12.56
CA ALA A 243 -4.12 -8.13 -12.04
C ALA A 243 -3.90 -7.96 -10.53
N ALA A 244 -3.90 -6.72 -10.06
CA ALA A 244 -3.64 -6.39 -8.67
C ALA A 244 -2.31 -6.99 -8.12
N GLY A 245 -1.29 -7.16 -8.97
CA GLY A 245 0.04 -7.60 -8.57
C GLY A 245 0.15 -9.01 -8.01
N ARG A 246 -0.82 -9.89 -8.28
CA ARG A 246 -0.90 -11.26 -7.72
C ARG A 246 0.14 -12.23 -8.26
N GLY A 247 0.95 -11.81 -9.22
CA GLY A 247 1.89 -12.66 -9.93
C GLY A 247 1.23 -13.50 -11.02
N THR A 248 2.07 -14.02 -11.89
CA THR A 248 1.75 -15.03 -12.93
C THR A 248 2.96 -15.95 -13.10
N ALA A 249 2.92 -16.83 -14.08
CA ALA A 249 4.11 -17.63 -14.44
C ALA A 249 5.27 -16.74 -14.97
N ASP A 250 4.97 -15.52 -15.44
CA ASP A 250 5.93 -14.60 -16.07
C ASP A 250 6.51 -13.55 -15.11
N GLY A 251 5.90 -13.36 -13.94
CA GLY A 251 6.36 -12.36 -12.97
C GLY A 251 5.88 -12.64 -11.55
N PRO A 252 6.68 -12.28 -10.53
CA PRO A 252 6.38 -12.58 -9.15
C PRO A 252 5.15 -11.83 -8.62
N ASP A 253 4.61 -12.35 -7.52
CA ASP A 253 3.61 -11.66 -6.69
C ASP A 253 4.25 -10.45 -6.01
N LEU A 254 3.80 -9.25 -6.38
CA LEU A 254 4.31 -8.00 -5.84
C LEU A 254 3.72 -7.64 -4.48
N ARG A 255 2.63 -8.29 -4.07
CA ARG A 255 2.00 -8.02 -2.77
C ARG A 255 2.88 -8.46 -1.60
N THR A 256 3.72 -9.46 -1.80
CA THR A 256 4.62 -10.00 -0.79
C THR A 256 6.04 -9.47 -0.90
N ALA A 257 6.52 -9.21 -2.12
CA ALA A 257 7.92 -8.88 -2.38
C ALA A 257 8.32 -7.46 -1.99
N THR A 258 7.44 -6.47 -2.18
CA THR A 258 7.78 -5.04 -1.98
C THR A 258 7.43 -4.51 -0.59
N LEU A 259 6.79 -5.29 0.21
CA LEU A 259 5.97 -4.85 1.34
C LEU A 259 6.74 -4.45 2.59
N ARG A 260 7.99 -4.85 2.70
CA ARG A 260 8.86 -4.48 3.82
C ARG A 260 9.84 -3.37 3.46
N LEU A 261 9.83 -2.95 2.20
CA LEU A 261 10.82 -2.03 1.67
C LEU A 261 10.36 -0.56 1.79
N ARG A 262 11.29 0.32 2.04
CA ARG A 262 11.10 1.77 1.93
C ARG A 262 11.09 2.18 0.45
N VAL A 263 10.65 3.39 0.16
CA VAL A 263 10.56 3.86 -1.24
C VAL A 263 11.91 3.83 -1.95
N SER A 264 12.99 4.23 -1.27
CA SER A 264 14.34 4.16 -1.83
C SER A 264 14.79 2.71 -2.09
N GLU A 265 14.38 1.78 -1.24
CA GLU A 265 14.68 0.36 -1.41
C GLU A 265 13.87 -0.24 -2.58
N ILE A 266 12.59 0.15 -2.73
CA ILE A 266 11.77 -0.21 -3.89
C ILE A 266 12.40 0.34 -5.17
N ALA A 267 12.88 1.57 -5.15
CA ALA A 267 13.59 2.19 -6.26
C ALA A 267 14.82 1.37 -6.66
N GLY A 268 15.60 0.91 -5.68
CA GLY A 268 16.74 0.02 -5.89
C GLY A 268 16.32 -1.32 -6.51
N VAL A 269 15.26 -1.93 -5.98
CA VAL A 269 14.71 -3.19 -6.52
C VAL A 269 14.22 -3.01 -7.96
N LEU A 270 13.48 -1.94 -8.26
CA LEU A 270 13.03 -1.63 -9.61
C LEU A 270 14.20 -1.48 -10.57
N TRP A 271 15.25 -0.75 -10.19
CA TRP A 271 16.46 -0.65 -10.97
C TRP A 271 17.11 -2.01 -11.20
N ASN A 272 17.35 -2.78 -10.16
CA ASN A 272 18.05 -4.07 -10.25
C ASN A 272 17.32 -5.06 -11.18
N HIS A 273 15.99 -4.98 -11.27
CA HIS A 273 15.18 -5.86 -12.11
C HIS A 273 14.83 -5.25 -13.47
N SER A 274 15.03 -3.94 -13.66
CA SER A 274 14.60 -3.23 -14.88
C SER A 274 15.16 -3.83 -16.16
N PHE A 275 16.39 -4.32 -16.13
CA PHE A 275 17.07 -4.90 -17.29
C PHE A 275 16.49 -6.25 -17.69
N GLN A 276 16.16 -7.09 -16.72
CA GLN A 276 15.49 -8.38 -16.95
C GLN A 276 14.08 -8.15 -17.47
N MET A 277 13.32 -7.21 -16.86
CA MET A 277 12.00 -6.82 -17.34
C MET A 277 12.07 -6.26 -18.75
N SER A 278 13.01 -5.38 -19.06
CA SER A 278 13.21 -4.81 -20.40
C SER A 278 13.51 -5.90 -21.44
N ALA A 279 14.35 -6.87 -21.10
CA ALA A 279 14.66 -7.99 -22.00
C ALA A 279 13.43 -8.87 -22.25
N ALA A 280 12.69 -9.22 -21.21
CA ALA A 280 11.46 -10.02 -21.29
C ALA A 280 10.35 -9.30 -22.09
N MET A 281 10.23 -7.98 -21.92
CA MET A 281 9.27 -7.17 -22.67
C MET A 281 9.63 -7.11 -24.17
N ARG A 282 10.90 -6.88 -24.50
CA ARG A 282 11.37 -6.88 -25.89
C ARG A 282 11.11 -8.24 -26.56
N ALA A 283 11.43 -9.33 -25.87
CA ALA A 283 11.20 -10.69 -26.39
C ALA A 283 9.72 -10.97 -26.71
N ARG A 284 8.80 -10.25 -26.07
CA ARG A 284 7.35 -10.35 -26.29
C ARG A 284 6.77 -9.23 -27.18
N GLY A 285 7.62 -8.38 -27.76
CA GLY A 285 7.20 -7.28 -28.63
C GLY A 285 6.61 -6.06 -27.89
N PHE A 286 6.91 -5.90 -26.60
CA PHE A 286 6.45 -4.75 -25.80
C PHE A 286 7.54 -3.69 -25.66
N GLY A 287 7.15 -2.42 -25.75
CA GLY A 287 8.03 -1.30 -25.42
C GLY A 287 8.24 -1.19 -23.89
N PHE A 288 9.43 -0.74 -23.50
CA PHE A 288 9.71 -0.45 -22.09
C PHE A 288 8.94 0.81 -21.65
N PRO A 289 8.10 0.74 -20.60
CA PRO A 289 7.24 1.85 -20.22
C PRO A 289 8.06 2.99 -19.63
N ARG A 290 7.65 4.22 -19.93
CA ARG A 290 8.20 5.44 -19.35
C ARG A 290 7.17 6.05 -18.39
N PHE A 291 7.66 6.67 -17.35
CA PHE A 291 6.86 7.39 -16.37
C PHE A 291 7.04 8.90 -16.53
N GLN A 292 6.02 9.68 -16.18
CA GLN A 292 6.02 11.13 -16.26
C GLN A 292 5.36 11.74 -14.99
N GLY A 293 5.96 12.80 -14.47
CA GLY A 293 5.38 13.55 -13.37
C GLY A 293 5.27 12.74 -12.07
N THR A 294 4.07 12.36 -11.67
CA THR A 294 3.80 11.56 -10.44
C THR A 294 3.54 10.09 -10.74
N GLU A 295 3.54 9.66 -11.98
CA GLU A 295 3.08 8.33 -12.39
C GLU A 295 3.81 7.18 -11.66
N MET A 296 5.14 7.31 -11.45
CA MET A 296 5.87 6.30 -10.69
C MET A 296 5.48 6.30 -9.22
N ALA A 297 5.26 7.46 -8.63
CA ALA A 297 4.77 7.58 -7.26
C ALA A 297 3.37 6.98 -7.10
N ASP A 298 2.49 7.20 -8.09
CA ASP A 298 1.14 6.63 -8.11
C ASP A 298 1.19 5.10 -8.18
N VAL A 299 2.03 4.53 -9.06
CA VAL A 299 2.21 3.06 -9.15
C VAL A 299 2.76 2.50 -7.84
N ILE A 300 3.73 3.14 -7.22
CA ILE A 300 4.27 2.69 -5.93
C ILE A 300 3.20 2.79 -4.84
N ALA A 301 2.43 3.87 -4.80
CA ALA A 301 1.30 4.00 -3.88
C ALA A 301 0.29 2.85 -4.08
N PHE A 302 -0.05 2.52 -5.33
CA PHE A 302 -0.89 1.36 -5.63
C PHE A 302 -0.28 0.06 -5.10
N LEU A 303 1.00 -0.21 -5.34
CA LEU A 303 1.68 -1.40 -4.81
C LEU A 303 1.65 -1.45 -3.28
N TYR A 304 1.81 -0.33 -2.60
CA TYR A 304 1.60 -0.25 -1.16
C TYR A 304 0.15 -0.58 -0.77
N TYR A 305 -0.82 -0.10 -1.52
CA TYR A 305 -2.25 -0.36 -1.26
C TYR A 305 -2.67 -1.80 -1.49
N LEU A 306 -1.97 -2.54 -2.33
CA LEU A 306 -2.24 -3.97 -2.52
C LEU A 306 -2.17 -4.79 -1.22
N ARG A 307 -1.41 -4.33 -0.25
CA ARG A 307 -1.30 -4.92 1.10
C ARG A 307 -2.53 -4.72 1.95
N PHE A 308 -3.21 -3.58 1.79
CA PHE A 308 -4.41 -3.28 2.57
C PHE A 308 -5.54 -4.23 2.24
N ASN A 309 -5.56 -4.72 1.02
CA ASN A 309 -6.56 -5.65 0.51
C ASN A 309 -6.15 -7.12 0.72
N GLU A 310 -5.27 -7.41 1.68
CA GLU A 310 -5.03 -8.79 2.11
C GLU A 310 -6.34 -9.36 2.67
N THR A 311 -7.10 -9.97 1.79
CA THR A 311 -8.19 -10.88 2.14
C THR A 311 -7.57 -12.26 2.36
N GLY A 312 -8.10 -13.04 3.28
CA GLY A 312 -7.70 -14.42 3.41
C GLY A 312 -7.15 -14.82 4.77
N GLY A 313 -7.63 -14.23 5.85
CA GLY A 313 -7.42 -14.77 7.20
C GLY A 313 -8.03 -16.16 7.35
N ASP A 314 -7.53 -16.94 8.30
CA ASP A 314 -8.12 -18.21 8.70
C ASP A 314 -9.27 -17.97 9.70
N ALA A 315 -10.50 -18.18 9.25
CA ALA A 315 -11.67 -17.98 10.09
C ALA A 315 -11.73 -18.96 11.28
N ARG A 316 -11.07 -20.13 11.22
CA ARG A 316 -11.00 -21.06 12.37
C ARG A 316 -10.03 -20.53 13.42
N ALA A 317 -8.85 -20.08 12.98
CA ALA A 317 -7.92 -19.36 13.84
C ALA A 317 -8.57 -18.11 14.44
N GLY A 318 -9.28 -17.31 13.63
CA GLY A 318 -10.02 -16.15 14.09
C GLY A 318 -11.12 -16.45 15.11
N GLN A 319 -11.81 -17.61 14.99
CA GLN A 319 -12.75 -18.07 16.02
C GLN A 319 -12.03 -18.37 17.34
N THR A 320 -10.86 -18.96 17.26
CA THR A 320 -10.03 -19.23 18.44
C THR A 320 -9.58 -17.92 19.09
N VAL A 321 -9.09 -16.98 18.29
CA VAL A 321 -8.72 -15.63 18.74
C VAL A 321 -9.92 -14.95 19.43
N PHE A 322 -11.10 -14.95 18.80
CA PHE A 322 -12.33 -14.35 19.35
C PHE A 322 -12.69 -14.91 20.74
N ALA A 323 -12.50 -16.21 20.94
CA ALA A 323 -12.75 -16.85 22.23
C ALA A 323 -11.65 -16.54 23.26
N GLN A 324 -10.38 -16.70 22.88
CA GLN A 324 -9.23 -16.59 23.78
C GLN A 324 -8.94 -15.18 24.23
N THR A 325 -9.16 -14.17 23.36
CA THR A 325 -9.00 -12.75 23.68
C THR A 325 -10.19 -12.17 24.47
N GLY A 326 -11.20 -13.00 24.80
CA GLY A 326 -12.32 -12.59 25.63
C GLY A 326 -13.45 -11.84 24.91
N CYS A 327 -13.40 -11.67 23.59
CA CYS A 327 -14.47 -11.03 22.81
C CYS A 327 -15.81 -11.73 23.01
N ALA A 328 -15.79 -13.07 23.04
CA ALA A 328 -16.97 -13.90 23.23
C ALA A 328 -17.68 -13.66 24.57
N THR A 329 -16.97 -13.22 25.61
CA THR A 329 -17.53 -12.93 26.94
C THR A 329 -18.56 -11.79 26.90
N CYS A 330 -18.29 -10.78 26.07
CA CYS A 330 -19.17 -9.62 25.93
C CYS A 330 -20.08 -9.71 24.71
N HIS A 331 -19.58 -10.22 23.58
CA HIS A 331 -20.33 -10.26 22.32
C HIS A 331 -21.06 -11.58 22.07
N GLY A 332 -20.95 -12.54 23.01
CA GLY A 332 -21.50 -13.88 22.88
C GLY A 332 -20.64 -14.81 22.03
N PRO A 333 -20.63 -16.14 22.31
CA PRO A 333 -19.73 -17.09 21.65
C PRO A 333 -19.93 -17.22 20.12
N MET A 334 -21.11 -16.83 19.62
CA MET A 334 -21.43 -16.79 18.20
C MET A 334 -21.64 -15.34 17.68
N GLY A 335 -21.16 -14.34 18.43
CA GLY A 335 -21.35 -12.94 18.08
C GLY A 335 -22.81 -12.48 18.11
N GLN A 336 -23.68 -13.19 18.80
CA GLN A 336 -25.12 -12.90 18.89
C GLN A 336 -25.45 -11.70 19.80
N GLY A 337 -24.45 -11.17 20.50
CA GLY A 337 -24.61 -10.13 21.51
C GLY A 337 -24.88 -10.73 22.90
N ALA A 338 -24.50 -9.99 23.92
CA ALA A 338 -24.79 -10.24 25.35
C ALA A 338 -24.64 -8.91 26.11
N ILE A 339 -23.49 -8.64 26.72
CA ILE A 339 -23.18 -7.34 27.33
C ILE A 339 -22.84 -6.33 26.23
N GLY A 340 -22.07 -6.78 25.22
CA GLY A 340 -21.73 -6.02 24.03
C GLY A 340 -22.78 -6.21 22.93
N PRO A 341 -22.74 -5.35 21.91
CA PRO A 341 -23.66 -5.44 20.79
C PRO A 341 -23.48 -6.72 19.98
N ARG A 342 -24.52 -7.07 19.24
CA ARG A 342 -24.49 -8.17 18.29
C ARG A 342 -23.52 -7.86 17.14
N LEU A 343 -22.63 -8.80 16.83
CA LEU A 343 -21.70 -8.75 15.72
C LEU A 343 -22.17 -9.57 14.51
N SER A 344 -22.92 -10.67 14.76
CA SER A 344 -23.53 -11.46 13.67
C SER A 344 -24.55 -10.63 12.90
N GLY A 345 -24.44 -10.57 11.57
CA GLY A 345 -25.27 -9.73 10.71
C GLY A 345 -24.91 -8.23 10.72
N SER A 346 -23.87 -7.82 11.43
CA SER A 346 -23.41 -6.41 11.45
C SER A 346 -22.69 -6.04 10.16
N GLN A 347 -23.10 -4.94 9.52
CA GLN A 347 -22.44 -4.41 8.33
C GLN A 347 -21.04 -3.86 8.63
N ALA A 348 -20.83 -3.36 9.85
CA ALA A 348 -19.56 -2.76 10.26
C ALA A 348 -18.37 -3.73 10.24
N VAL A 349 -18.61 -5.04 10.30
CA VAL A 349 -17.53 -6.04 10.30
C VAL A 349 -17.39 -6.78 8.97
N LEU A 350 -18.05 -6.32 7.91
CA LEU A 350 -17.96 -6.93 6.58
C LEU A 350 -16.66 -6.60 5.87
N THR A 351 -16.08 -5.45 6.17
CA THR A 351 -14.82 -5.00 5.57
C THR A 351 -13.76 -4.79 6.66
N PRO A 352 -12.47 -4.96 6.36
CA PRO A 352 -11.39 -4.66 7.30
C PRO A 352 -11.42 -3.22 7.80
N LEU A 353 -11.76 -2.27 6.94
CA LEU A 353 -11.87 -0.86 7.30
C LEU A 353 -13.04 -0.61 8.25
N GLY A 354 -14.23 -1.12 7.92
CA GLY A 354 -15.41 -0.99 8.79
C GLY A 354 -15.17 -1.60 10.16
N LEU A 355 -14.51 -2.77 10.24
CA LEU A 355 -14.12 -3.37 11.52
C LEU A 355 -13.16 -2.45 12.28
N ALA A 356 -12.11 -1.94 11.65
CA ALA A 356 -11.16 -1.03 12.29
C ALA A 356 -11.84 0.24 12.80
N THR A 357 -12.73 0.84 12.00
CA THR A 357 -13.52 2.02 12.41
C THR A 357 -14.44 1.72 13.58
N ALA A 358 -15.17 0.61 13.53
CA ALA A 358 -16.07 0.19 14.61
C ALA A 358 -15.29 -0.06 15.91
N MET A 359 -14.19 -0.79 15.85
CA MET A 359 -13.34 -1.05 17.00
C MET A 359 -12.81 0.26 17.61
N TRP A 360 -12.29 1.16 16.78
CA TRP A 360 -11.81 2.46 17.23
C TRP A 360 -12.89 3.29 17.92
N ASN A 361 -14.04 3.46 17.28
CA ASN A 361 -15.11 4.29 17.79
C ASN A 361 -15.73 3.77 19.08
N HIS A 362 -15.75 2.45 19.28
CA HIS A 362 -16.31 1.80 20.48
C HIS A 362 -15.26 1.50 21.55
N ALA A 363 -13.99 1.71 21.28
CA ALA A 363 -12.90 1.37 22.20
C ALA A 363 -13.05 1.96 23.59
N PRO A 364 -13.45 3.23 23.80
CA PRO A 364 -13.64 3.77 25.15
C PRO A 364 -14.72 3.04 25.95
N ALA A 365 -15.84 2.69 25.32
CA ALA A 365 -16.92 1.97 25.98
C ALA A 365 -16.50 0.52 26.32
N MET A 366 -15.80 -0.15 25.40
CA MET A 366 -15.26 -1.48 25.68
C MET A 366 -14.21 -1.44 26.80
N PHE A 367 -13.35 -0.42 26.81
CA PHE A 367 -12.36 -0.22 27.87
C PHE A 367 -13.01 -0.06 29.25
N ASP A 368 -14.04 0.77 29.36
CA ASP A 368 -14.77 0.98 30.64
C ASP A 368 -15.41 -0.31 31.13
N VAL A 369 -16.05 -1.07 30.23
CA VAL A 369 -16.64 -2.36 30.60
C VAL A 369 -15.59 -3.36 31.06
N ALA A 370 -14.46 -3.43 30.37
CA ALA A 370 -13.34 -4.31 30.72
C ALA A 370 -12.77 -3.96 32.10
N GLN A 371 -12.50 -2.67 32.35
CA GLN A 371 -12.01 -2.17 33.63
C GLN A 371 -12.99 -2.49 34.78
N ASN A 372 -14.27 -2.17 34.61
CA ASN A 372 -15.30 -2.41 35.63
C ASN A 372 -15.47 -3.89 35.96
N ARG A 373 -15.17 -4.77 35.02
CA ARG A 373 -15.24 -6.23 35.17
C ARG A 373 -13.92 -6.88 35.52
N ARG A 374 -12.84 -6.11 35.61
CA ARG A 374 -11.48 -6.59 35.86
C ARG A 374 -11.01 -7.61 34.81
N LEU A 375 -11.37 -7.38 33.54
CA LEU A 375 -10.95 -8.17 32.40
C LEU A 375 -9.72 -7.55 31.80
N ASP A 376 -8.80 -8.40 31.34
CA ASP A 376 -7.65 -7.94 30.57
C ASP A 376 -8.09 -7.38 29.22
N TRP A 377 -7.39 -6.34 28.77
CA TRP A 377 -7.59 -5.81 27.43
C TRP A 377 -7.09 -6.80 26.38
N PRO A 378 -7.91 -7.19 25.40
CA PRO A 378 -7.50 -8.10 24.34
C PRO A 378 -6.28 -7.52 23.59
N ARG A 379 -5.29 -8.35 23.35
CA ARG A 379 -4.11 -8.01 22.54
C ARG A 379 -4.03 -8.94 21.35
N PHE A 380 -3.52 -8.41 20.25
CA PHE A 380 -3.34 -9.16 19.01
C PHE A 380 -1.89 -9.16 18.60
N GLU A 381 -1.43 -10.32 18.16
CA GLU A 381 -0.10 -10.53 17.62
C GLU A 381 -0.18 -10.84 16.13
N ASP A 382 0.86 -10.50 15.38
CA ASP A 382 1.03 -10.80 13.95
C ASP A 382 -0.27 -10.74 13.13
N ASP A 383 -0.76 -11.89 12.68
CA ASP A 383 -1.90 -12.03 11.78
C ASP A 383 -3.24 -12.27 12.48
N GLU A 384 -3.27 -12.31 13.82
CA GLU A 384 -4.49 -12.60 14.59
C GLU A 384 -5.64 -11.65 14.28
N MET A 385 -5.35 -10.38 14.06
CA MET A 385 -6.37 -9.40 13.66
C MET A 385 -6.94 -9.72 12.26
N ARG A 386 -6.13 -10.23 11.36
CA ARG A 386 -6.57 -10.65 10.02
C ARG A 386 -7.50 -11.86 10.12
N ASP A 387 -7.13 -12.83 10.93
CA ASP A 387 -7.89 -14.05 11.14
C ASP A 387 -9.23 -13.74 11.84
N LEU A 388 -9.18 -12.87 12.86
CA LEU A 388 -10.38 -12.35 13.53
C LEU A 388 -11.32 -11.63 12.55
N ALA A 389 -10.79 -10.76 11.69
CA ALA A 389 -11.58 -10.04 10.69
C ALA A 389 -12.30 -11.01 9.75
N GLU A 390 -11.62 -12.07 9.29
CA GLU A 390 -12.22 -13.10 8.44
C GLU A 390 -13.32 -13.90 9.17
N TYR A 391 -13.11 -14.23 10.43
CA TYR A 391 -14.13 -14.89 11.24
C TYR A 391 -15.38 -14.00 11.41
N LEU A 392 -15.19 -12.74 11.79
CA LEU A 392 -16.28 -11.79 11.98
C LEU A 392 -17.04 -11.52 10.69
N ARG A 393 -16.33 -11.41 9.55
CA ARG A 393 -16.95 -11.27 8.24
C ARG A 393 -17.87 -12.45 7.92
N ARG A 394 -17.44 -13.69 8.21
CA ARG A 394 -18.30 -14.88 8.03
C ARG A 394 -19.48 -14.90 8.99
N LEU A 395 -19.29 -14.44 10.22
CA LEU A 395 -20.42 -14.28 11.17
C LEU A 395 -21.44 -13.26 10.65
N ALA A 396 -20.98 -12.14 10.10
CA ALA A 396 -21.85 -11.11 9.57
C ALA A 396 -22.67 -11.59 8.35
N GLN A 397 -22.14 -12.51 7.56
CA GLN A 397 -22.81 -13.08 6.39
C GLN A 397 -23.82 -14.18 6.75
N ARG A 398 -23.76 -14.73 7.96
CA ARG A 398 -24.79 -15.70 8.41
C ARG A 398 -26.09 -14.95 8.65
N ARG A 399 -27.09 -15.22 7.83
CA ARG A 399 -28.46 -14.76 8.10
C ARG A 399 -28.93 -15.36 9.43
N PRO A 400 -29.66 -14.61 10.27
CA PRO A 400 -30.24 -15.11 11.50
C PRO A 400 -31.17 -16.27 11.28
#